data_bb056e50a6f08550be1fdbc697edc60f
#
_entry.id   bb056e50a6f08550be1fdbc697edc60f
#
_cell.length_a   1.000
_cell.length_b   1.000
_cell.length_c   1.000
_cell.angle_alpha   90.00
_cell.angle_beta   90.00
_cell.angle_gamma   90.00
#
_symmetry.space_group_name_H-M   'P 1'
#
loop_
_entity.id
_entity.type
_entity.pdbx_description
1 polymer ?
#
loop_
_entity_poly.entity_id
_entity_poly.type
_entity_poly.pdbx_seq_one_letter_code
_entity_poly.pdbx_strand_id
1 'polypeptide(L)'
;MPRRYGMVEAFAVASGKGGTGKTTSTLALGMALAERYDVTVIDADTGMANLLFHTGLDDADVTLHDLLVAERDVPVAEAVYDRFGMSVVPCGTSLAAFEAADPGRLRDVVAELAADADVLLLDSPAALGSKSAVLPVVLADRVVVVLQPTVPSLSDGLKVQEYARSYGTETAGVLFNRVRPDEDVEAISEQAARYFGGTTLASVPESDAVRAARRAGEPLLAHAPRDPAADAFHEAASNLDVRSGDAADVADRFRSAVVPDRP
;
A
#
# COMPACT_ATOMS: atom_id res chain seq x y z
N MET A 1 -6.08 -1.51 -24.85
CA MET A 1 -7.52 -1.46 -24.51
C MET A 1 -7.90 0.01 -24.34
N PRO A 2 -9.14 0.45 -24.65
CA PRO A 2 -9.51 1.82 -24.35
C PRO A 2 -9.41 2.03 -22.84
N ARG A 3 -8.77 3.14 -22.41
CA ARG A 3 -8.73 3.57 -21.01
C ARG A 3 -10.17 3.60 -20.47
N ARG A 4 -10.41 2.95 -19.36
CA ARG A 4 -11.67 3.08 -18.60
C ARG A 4 -11.58 4.40 -17.82
N TYR A 5 -11.83 5.52 -18.51
CA TYR A 5 -11.83 6.82 -17.86
C TYR A 5 -12.81 6.84 -16.69
N GLY A 6 -12.32 7.21 -15.54
CA GLY A 6 -13.14 7.56 -14.40
C GLY A 6 -13.49 6.43 -13.44
N MET A 7 -12.78 5.32 -13.42
CA MET A 7 -13.04 4.23 -12.46
C MET A 7 -11.77 3.90 -11.69
N VAL A 8 -11.77 4.14 -10.39
CA VAL A 8 -10.61 3.91 -9.51
C VAL A 8 -11.04 3.22 -8.22
N GLU A 9 -10.13 2.42 -7.64
CA GLU A 9 -10.24 1.91 -6.28
C GLU A 9 -8.92 2.10 -5.54
N ALA A 10 -9.00 2.59 -4.29
CA ALA A 10 -7.85 2.79 -3.42
C ALA A 10 -7.77 1.70 -2.35
N PHE A 11 -6.59 1.10 -2.22
CA PHE A 11 -6.27 0.12 -1.18
C PHE A 11 -5.17 0.65 -0.27
N ALA A 12 -5.39 0.60 1.03
CA ALA A 12 -4.30 0.70 1.99
C ALA A 12 -3.66 -0.67 2.18
N VAL A 13 -2.34 -0.75 2.10
CA VAL A 13 -1.59 -1.96 2.49
C VAL A 13 -1.07 -1.74 3.90
N ALA A 14 -1.65 -2.44 4.86
CA ALA A 14 -1.42 -2.19 6.28
C ALA A 14 -1.04 -3.46 7.06
N SER A 15 -0.40 -3.26 8.21
CA SER A 15 -0.11 -4.33 9.18
C SER A 15 -0.02 -3.73 10.58
N GLY A 16 -0.28 -4.53 11.60
CA GLY A 16 -0.24 -4.05 12.99
C GLY A 16 1.15 -3.86 13.58
N LYS A 17 2.23 -4.21 12.86
CA LYS A 17 3.62 -4.07 13.31
C LYS A 17 4.60 -3.85 12.17
N GLY A 18 5.81 -3.37 12.52
CA GLY A 18 6.92 -3.21 11.58
C GLY A 18 7.52 -4.55 11.13
N GLY A 19 8.14 -4.54 9.95
CA GLY A 19 8.90 -5.68 9.45
C GLY A 19 8.09 -6.83 8.87
N THR A 20 6.77 -6.70 8.70
CA THR A 20 5.90 -7.73 8.08
C THR A 20 6.10 -7.85 6.58
N GLY A 21 6.72 -6.84 5.94
CA GLY A 21 6.94 -6.80 4.49
C GLY A 21 5.91 -5.98 3.73
N LYS A 22 5.22 -5.01 4.35
CA LYS A 22 4.24 -4.14 3.68
C LYS A 22 4.76 -3.54 2.39
N THR A 23 5.81 -2.72 2.44
CA THR A 23 6.38 -2.05 1.26
C THR A 23 6.73 -3.04 0.15
N THR A 24 7.35 -4.17 0.49
CA THR A 24 7.62 -5.25 -0.48
C THR A 24 6.32 -5.78 -1.10
N SER A 25 5.30 -6.01 -0.27
CA SER A 25 4.01 -6.51 -0.73
C SER A 25 3.25 -5.46 -1.55
N THR A 26 3.33 -4.18 -1.17
CA THR A 26 2.72 -3.07 -1.91
C THR A 26 3.29 -2.99 -3.33
N LEU A 27 4.62 -3.01 -3.46
CA LEU A 27 5.29 -2.95 -4.76
C LEU A 27 5.04 -4.20 -5.61
N ALA A 28 5.14 -5.39 -5.01
CA ALA A 28 4.93 -6.64 -5.73
C ALA A 28 3.46 -6.78 -6.20
N LEU A 29 2.50 -6.44 -5.33
CA LEU A 29 1.08 -6.41 -5.68
C LEU A 29 0.79 -5.36 -6.75
N GLY A 30 1.40 -4.17 -6.63
CA GLY A 30 1.29 -3.09 -7.62
C GLY A 30 1.76 -3.53 -9.00
N MET A 31 2.93 -4.15 -9.10
CA MET A 31 3.45 -4.67 -10.36
C MET A 31 2.54 -5.77 -10.96
N ALA A 32 2.06 -6.70 -10.12
CA ALA A 32 1.17 -7.77 -10.59
C ALA A 32 -0.19 -7.23 -11.06
N LEU A 33 -0.73 -6.19 -10.41
CA LEU A 33 -1.95 -5.51 -10.84
C LEU A 33 -1.73 -4.67 -12.10
N ALA A 34 -0.53 -4.09 -12.29
CA ALA A 34 -0.19 -3.25 -13.43
C ALA A 34 -0.20 -4.01 -14.77
N GLU A 35 -0.23 -5.34 -14.75
CA GLU A 35 -0.48 -6.13 -15.96
C GLU A 35 -1.89 -5.93 -16.55
N ARG A 36 -2.84 -5.39 -15.75
CA ARG A 36 -4.25 -5.26 -16.12
C ARG A 36 -4.86 -3.88 -15.88
N TYR A 37 -4.23 -3.07 -15.04
CA TYR A 37 -4.74 -1.79 -14.55
C TYR A 37 -3.66 -0.72 -14.64
N ASP A 38 -4.06 0.55 -14.74
CA ASP A 38 -3.18 1.68 -14.50
C ASP A 38 -3.03 1.85 -12.97
N VAL A 39 -1.86 1.48 -12.44
CA VAL A 39 -1.61 1.41 -10.98
C VAL A 39 -0.71 2.56 -10.54
N THR A 40 -1.11 3.25 -9.48
CA THR A 40 -0.26 4.21 -8.77
C THR A 40 0.01 3.73 -7.34
N VAL A 41 1.28 3.63 -6.99
CA VAL A 41 1.76 3.28 -5.64
C VAL A 41 2.25 4.53 -4.93
N ILE A 42 1.75 4.78 -3.72
CA ILE A 42 2.06 5.97 -2.92
C ILE A 42 2.71 5.53 -1.61
N ASP A 43 3.92 6.03 -1.33
CA ASP A 43 4.58 5.84 -0.02
C ASP A 43 3.93 6.76 1.02
N ALA A 44 2.92 6.27 1.69
CA ALA A 44 2.19 7.01 2.72
C ALA A 44 2.80 6.84 4.14
N ASP A 45 3.94 6.13 4.26
CA ASP A 45 4.74 6.10 5.49
C ASP A 45 5.65 7.33 5.57
N THR A 46 5.03 8.49 5.81
CA THR A 46 5.74 9.77 5.84
C THR A 46 6.82 9.87 6.93
N GLY A 47 6.75 9.03 7.96
CA GLY A 47 7.72 9.03 9.07
C GLY A 47 8.92 8.12 8.84
N MET A 48 8.76 7.05 8.06
CA MET A 48 9.81 6.06 7.79
C MET A 48 9.77 5.60 6.32
N ALA A 49 9.87 6.56 5.41
CA ALA A 49 9.87 6.34 3.97
C ALA A 49 10.89 5.27 3.55
N ASN A 50 10.45 4.27 2.84
CA ASN A 50 11.29 3.15 2.41
C ASN A 50 11.12 2.80 0.93
N LEU A 51 10.02 3.18 0.33
CA LEU A 51 9.64 2.77 -1.02
C LEU A 51 10.65 3.23 -2.06
N LEU A 52 11.23 4.43 -1.88
CA LEU A 52 12.26 4.98 -2.75
C LEU A 52 13.48 4.05 -2.90
N PHE A 53 13.93 3.41 -1.79
CA PHE A 53 15.06 2.47 -1.82
C PHE A 53 14.74 1.12 -2.48
N HIS A 54 13.47 0.80 -2.62
CA HIS A 54 13.00 -0.42 -3.29
C HIS A 54 12.72 -0.21 -4.78
N THR A 55 12.80 1.03 -5.27
CA THR A 55 12.45 1.40 -6.63
C THR A 55 13.55 2.16 -7.36
N GLY A 56 14.74 2.30 -6.70
CA GLY A 56 15.86 3.07 -7.25
C GLY A 56 15.50 4.54 -7.48
N LEU A 57 14.72 5.13 -6.56
CA LEU A 57 14.32 6.54 -6.55
C LEU A 57 14.95 7.32 -5.39
N ASP A 58 16.10 6.88 -4.90
CA ASP A 58 16.84 7.49 -3.80
C ASP A 58 17.35 8.90 -4.14
N ASP A 59 17.40 9.26 -5.41
CA ASP A 59 17.75 10.57 -5.95
C ASP A 59 16.53 11.35 -6.52
N ALA A 60 15.31 10.99 -6.12
CA ALA A 60 14.10 11.68 -6.57
C ALA A 60 14.12 13.18 -6.17
N ASP A 61 13.96 14.07 -7.15
CA ASP A 61 14.00 15.51 -6.95
C ASP A 61 12.76 16.03 -6.18
N VAL A 62 11.59 15.46 -6.47
CA VAL A 62 10.31 15.81 -5.84
C VAL A 62 9.70 14.57 -5.21
N THR A 63 9.23 14.69 -3.99
CA THR A 63 8.67 13.58 -3.21
C THR A 63 7.30 13.95 -2.64
N LEU A 64 6.60 12.97 -2.06
CA LEU A 64 5.35 13.22 -1.37
C LEU A 64 5.47 14.30 -0.29
N HIS A 65 6.60 14.36 0.44
CA HIS A 65 6.82 15.43 1.43
C HIS A 65 6.71 16.82 0.83
N ASP A 66 7.21 17.03 -0.41
CA ASP A 66 7.17 18.32 -1.09
C ASP A 66 5.73 18.73 -1.42
N LEU A 67 4.88 17.78 -1.76
CA LEU A 67 3.45 17.98 -2.00
C LEU A 67 2.66 18.29 -0.71
N LEU A 68 3.16 17.80 0.43
CA LEU A 68 2.50 17.99 1.73
C LEU A 68 2.87 19.31 2.42
N VAL A 69 3.86 20.06 1.92
CA VAL A 69 4.25 21.37 2.46
C VAL A 69 3.36 22.46 1.86
N ALA A 70 2.64 23.20 2.74
CA ALA A 70 1.64 24.17 2.31
C ALA A 70 2.22 25.36 1.52
N GLU A 71 3.43 25.77 1.85
CA GLU A 71 4.13 26.88 1.21
C GLU A 71 4.75 26.54 -0.16
N ARG A 72 4.74 25.25 -0.52
CA ARG A 72 5.22 24.78 -1.84
C ARG A 72 4.04 24.55 -2.76
N ASP A 73 4.03 25.24 -3.87
CA ASP A 73 3.06 25.03 -4.96
C ASP A 73 3.69 24.12 -6.01
N VAL A 74 3.83 22.83 -5.64
CA VAL A 74 4.43 21.81 -6.52
C VAL A 74 3.32 20.99 -7.14
N PRO A 75 3.23 20.88 -8.47
CA PRO A 75 2.28 20.01 -9.14
C PRO A 75 2.46 18.54 -8.71
N VAL A 76 1.37 17.82 -8.46
CA VAL A 76 1.40 16.41 -8.05
C VAL A 76 2.15 15.55 -9.08
N ALA A 77 1.99 15.85 -10.36
CA ALA A 77 2.65 15.15 -11.45
C ALA A 77 4.19 15.16 -11.37
N GLU A 78 4.81 16.15 -10.71
CA GLU A 78 6.28 16.21 -10.56
C GLU A 78 6.81 15.17 -9.55
N ALA A 79 5.96 14.67 -8.67
CA ALA A 79 6.32 13.60 -7.73
C ALA A 79 5.94 12.19 -8.23
N VAL A 80 5.42 12.07 -9.46
CA VAL A 80 5.02 10.79 -10.06
C VAL A 80 6.13 10.28 -10.96
N TYR A 81 6.65 9.11 -10.65
CA TYR A 81 7.74 8.47 -11.40
C TYR A 81 7.26 7.15 -12.01
N ASP A 82 7.42 6.99 -13.33
CA ASP A 82 7.13 5.71 -13.97
C ASP A 82 8.25 4.70 -13.68
N ARG A 83 7.91 3.64 -12.97
CA ARG A 83 8.84 2.57 -12.59
C ARG A 83 8.16 1.21 -12.65
N PHE A 84 8.82 0.24 -13.24
CA PHE A 84 8.40 -1.16 -13.26
C PHE A 84 6.95 -1.38 -13.76
N GLY A 85 6.50 -0.56 -14.73
CA GLY A 85 5.17 -0.65 -15.33
C GLY A 85 4.03 -0.02 -14.50
N MET A 86 4.35 0.69 -13.44
CA MET A 86 3.41 1.43 -12.59
C MET A 86 3.91 2.84 -12.30
N SER A 87 3.01 3.72 -11.89
CA SER A 87 3.36 5.04 -11.34
C SER A 87 3.71 4.91 -9.86
N VAL A 88 4.79 5.58 -9.43
CA VAL A 88 5.29 5.54 -8.06
C VAL A 88 5.43 6.96 -7.52
N VAL A 89 4.86 7.23 -6.37
CA VAL A 89 5.01 8.48 -5.62
C VAL A 89 5.82 8.19 -4.35
N PRO A 90 7.14 8.41 -4.37
CA PRO A 90 7.99 8.14 -3.21
C PRO A 90 7.82 9.22 -2.15
N CYS A 91 8.03 8.86 -0.88
CA CYS A 91 8.17 9.82 0.20
C CYS A 91 9.64 10.11 0.49
N GLY A 92 9.96 11.35 0.84
CA GLY A 92 11.31 11.77 1.15
C GLY A 92 11.80 11.28 2.53
N THR A 93 13.12 11.32 2.74
CA THR A 93 13.76 10.89 3.99
C THR A 93 14.23 12.05 4.87
N SER A 94 13.98 13.30 4.47
CA SER A 94 14.39 14.48 5.21
C SER A 94 13.52 14.70 6.44
N LEU A 95 14.14 14.76 7.64
CA LEU A 95 13.42 15.09 8.87
C LEU A 95 12.77 16.49 8.80
N ALA A 96 13.45 17.47 8.21
CA ALA A 96 12.93 18.82 8.07
C ALA A 96 11.69 18.86 7.13
N ALA A 97 11.68 18.05 6.06
CA ALA A 97 10.53 17.92 5.18
C ALA A 97 9.36 17.22 5.88
N PHE A 98 9.63 16.19 6.67
CA PHE A 98 8.63 15.52 7.49
C PHE A 98 7.99 16.47 8.51
N GLU A 99 8.79 17.29 9.21
CA GLU A 99 8.32 18.27 10.21
C GLU A 99 7.49 19.40 9.58
N ALA A 100 7.80 19.79 8.33
CA ALA A 100 7.07 20.82 7.59
C ALA A 100 5.80 20.30 6.90
N ALA A 101 5.66 18.99 6.74
CA ALA A 101 4.55 18.39 6.04
C ALA A 101 3.23 18.48 6.85
N ASP A 102 2.14 18.86 6.18
CA ASP A 102 0.79 18.70 6.71
C ASP A 102 0.19 17.37 6.19
N PRO A 103 0.07 16.34 7.06
CA PRO A 103 -0.50 15.06 6.65
C PRO A 103 -1.92 15.18 6.10
N GLY A 104 -2.68 16.21 6.48
CA GLY A 104 -4.04 16.43 6.01
C GLY A 104 -4.13 16.68 4.50
N ARG A 105 -3.06 17.17 3.87
CA ARG A 105 -2.99 17.39 2.42
C ARG A 105 -2.88 16.09 1.62
N LEU A 106 -2.55 14.97 2.26
CA LEU A 106 -2.51 13.68 1.57
C LEU A 106 -3.83 13.35 0.86
N ARG A 107 -4.96 13.76 1.43
CA ARG A 107 -6.28 13.56 0.81
C ARG A 107 -6.41 14.26 -0.54
N ASP A 108 -5.85 15.47 -0.66
CA ASP A 108 -5.93 16.25 -1.90
C ASP A 108 -5.00 15.64 -2.97
N VAL A 109 -3.81 15.20 -2.55
CA VAL A 109 -2.86 14.47 -3.41
C VAL A 109 -3.46 13.16 -3.93
N VAL A 110 -4.05 12.35 -3.04
CA VAL A 110 -4.68 11.08 -3.43
C VAL A 110 -5.88 11.32 -4.34
N ALA A 111 -6.67 12.36 -4.09
CA ALA A 111 -7.80 12.73 -4.93
C ALA A 111 -7.37 13.17 -6.36
N GLU A 112 -6.23 13.85 -6.48
CA GLU A 112 -5.68 14.23 -7.79
C GLU A 112 -5.15 13.01 -8.54
N LEU A 113 -4.39 12.14 -7.88
CA LEU A 113 -3.86 10.90 -8.48
C LEU A 113 -4.96 9.92 -8.91
N ALA A 114 -6.12 9.95 -8.26
CA ALA A 114 -7.27 9.12 -8.60
C ALA A 114 -7.83 9.37 -10.02
N ALA A 115 -7.54 10.54 -10.61
CA ALA A 115 -8.01 10.88 -11.94
C ALA A 115 -7.31 10.10 -13.05
N ASP A 116 -6.08 9.65 -12.81
CA ASP A 116 -5.20 9.03 -13.80
C ASP A 116 -4.86 7.55 -13.50
N ALA A 117 -5.50 6.95 -12.49
CA ALA A 117 -5.27 5.57 -12.07
C ALA A 117 -6.56 4.74 -12.05
N ASP A 118 -6.45 3.43 -12.32
CA ASP A 118 -7.51 2.45 -12.04
C ASP A 118 -7.40 1.92 -10.60
N VAL A 119 -6.17 1.82 -10.08
CA VAL A 119 -5.87 1.33 -8.73
C VAL A 119 -4.85 2.23 -8.05
N LEU A 120 -5.16 2.66 -6.83
CA LEU A 120 -4.22 3.31 -5.92
C LEU A 120 -3.82 2.34 -4.81
N LEU A 121 -2.52 2.19 -4.58
CA LEU A 121 -1.97 1.43 -3.45
C LEU A 121 -1.25 2.38 -2.50
N LEU A 122 -1.75 2.50 -1.27
CA LEU A 122 -1.17 3.33 -0.22
C LEU A 122 -0.32 2.44 0.71
N ASP A 123 1.02 2.55 0.62
CA ASP A 123 1.93 1.87 1.57
C ASP A 123 1.84 2.54 2.94
N SER A 124 1.20 1.89 3.89
CA SER A 124 0.86 2.48 5.19
C SER A 124 2.00 2.35 6.19
N PRO A 125 2.11 3.25 7.18
CA PRO A 125 3.02 3.11 8.30
C PRO A 125 2.85 1.80 9.08
N ALA A 126 3.89 1.44 9.85
CA ALA A 126 3.92 0.17 10.58
C ALA A 126 2.97 0.12 11.78
N ALA A 127 2.60 1.27 12.34
CA ALA A 127 1.77 1.37 13.54
C ALA A 127 0.72 2.46 13.37
N LEU A 128 -0.50 2.22 13.85
CA LEU A 128 -1.63 3.16 13.76
C LEU A 128 -1.65 4.19 14.91
N GLY A 129 -0.49 4.58 15.42
CA GLY A 129 -0.35 5.42 16.62
C GLY A 129 -0.32 6.92 16.38
N SER A 130 -0.46 7.40 15.16
CA SER A 130 -0.44 8.83 14.81
C SER A 130 -1.43 9.16 13.70
N LYS A 131 -1.75 10.44 13.54
CA LYS A 131 -2.61 10.94 12.46
C LYS A 131 -2.10 10.51 11.07
N SER A 132 -0.83 10.70 10.80
CA SER A 132 -0.21 10.30 9.53
C SER A 132 -0.28 8.79 9.28
N ALA A 133 -0.18 7.99 10.34
CA ALA A 133 -0.25 6.53 10.22
C ALA A 133 -1.65 6.01 9.87
N VAL A 134 -2.68 6.73 10.28
CA VAL A 134 -4.08 6.36 10.10
C VAL A 134 -4.63 6.79 8.75
N LEU A 135 -4.14 7.91 8.23
CA LEU A 135 -4.65 8.52 7.01
C LEU A 135 -4.74 7.56 5.82
N PRO A 136 -3.73 6.75 5.49
CA PRO A 136 -3.83 5.82 4.37
C PRO A 136 -5.03 4.87 4.50
N VAL A 137 -5.30 4.39 5.73
CA VAL A 137 -6.44 3.50 6.00
C VAL A 137 -7.78 4.24 5.88
N VAL A 138 -7.84 5.48 6.34
CA VAL A 138 -9.07 6.31 6.25
C VAL A 138 -9.38 6.73 4.82
N LEU A 139 -8.35 6.99 4.02
CA LEU A 139 -8.49 7.40 2.62
C LEU A 139 -8.81 6.24 1.68
N ALA A 140 -8.43 5.02 2.04
CA ALA A 140 -8.65 3.85 1.19
C ALA A 140 -10.12 3.40 1.18
N ASP A 141 -10.53 2.80 0.07
CA ASP A 141 -11.80 2.07 -0.04
C ASP A 141 -11.78 0.80 0.79
N ARG A 142 -10.67 0.09 0.69
CA ARG A 142 -10.46 -1.17 1.40
C ARG A 142 -9.01 -1.33 1.85
N VAL A 143 -8.79 -2.19 2.84
CA VAL A 143 -7.46 -2.49 3.36
C VAL A 143 -7.04 -3.92 2.99
N VAL A 144 -5.82 -4.06 2.46
CA VAL A 144 -5.10 -5.33 2.36
C VAL A 144 -4.25 -5.48 3.61
N VAL A 145 -4.52 -6.50 4.41
CA VAL A 145 -3.80 -6.73 5.68
C VAL A 145 -2.65 -7.71 5.46
N VAL A 146 -1.42 -7.25 5.65
CA VAL A 146 -0.21 -8.08 5.50
C VAL A 146 0.20 -8.64 6.86
N LEU A 147 0.22 -9.96 6.97
CA LEU A 147 0.48 -10.70 8.19
C LEU A 147 1.61 -11.71 8.01
N GLN A 148 2.29 -12.05 9.08
CA GLN A 148 3.05 -13.29 9.18
C GLN A 148 2.15 -14.39 9.75
N PRO A 149 2.38 -15.67 9.43
CA PRO A 149 1.56 -16.78 9.92
C PRO A 149 1.85 -17.09 11.40
N THR A 150 1.65 -16.11 12.28
CA THR A 150 1.87 -16.24 13.73
C THR A 150 0.72 -15.63 14.52
N VAL A 151 0.38 -16.21 15.66
CA VAL A 151 -0.69 -15.72 16.52
C VAL A 151 -0.52 -14.22 16.90
N PRO A 152 0.67 -13.74 17.27
CA PRO A 152 0.85 -12.29 17.51
C PRO A 152 0.53 -11.44 16.30
N SER A 153 0.94 -11.87 15.10
CA SER A 153 0.66 -11.13 13.86
C SER A 153 -0.83 -11.09 13.54
N LEU A 154 -1.55 -12.18 13.75
CA LEU A 154 -3.01 -12.21 13.62
C LEU A 154 -3.67 -11.22 14.59
N SER A 155 -3.26 -11.20 15.87
CA SER A 155 -3.78 -10.25 16.85
C SER A 155 -3.55 -8.80 16.44
N ASP A 156 -2.38 -8.49 15.90
CA ASP A 156 -2.07 -7.14 15.43
C ASP A 156 -2.88 -6.78 14.17
N GLY A 157 -3.09 -7.74 13.27
CA GLY A 157 -3.96 -7.55 12.10
C GLY A 157 -5.43 -7.29 12.46
N LEU A 158 -5.94 -7.95 13.51
CA LEU A 158 -7.30 -7.69 14.01
C LEU A 158 -7.46 -6.24 14.49
N LYS A 159 -6.46 -5.66 15.13
CA LYS A 159 -6.47 -4.23 15.50
C LYS A 159 -6.53 -3.32 14.28
N VAL A 160 -5.76 -3.65 13.21
CA VAL A 160 -5.84 -2.91 11.95
C VAL A 160 -7.24 -2.97 11.36
N GLN A 161 -7.85 -4.15 11.33
CA GLN A 161 -9.20 -4.34 10.81
C GLN A 161 -10.25 -3.60 11.64
N GLU A 162 -10.18 -3.70 12.97
CA GLU A 162 -11.10 -2.99 13.87
C GLU A 162 -10.99 -1.48 13.66
N TYR A 163 -9.75 -1.01 13.52
CA TYR A 163 -9.48 0.39 13.26
C TYR A 163 -10.06 0.82 11.89
N ALA A 164 -9.76 0.09 10.82
CA ALA A 164 -10.32 0.36 9.50
C ALA A 164 -11.86 0.43 9.51
N ARG A 165 -12.50 -0.52 10.14
CA ARG A 165 -13.96 -0.56 10.29
C ARG A 165 -14.53 0.66 11.01
N SER A 166 -13.81 1.19 12.01
CA SER A 166 -14.25 2.38 12.75
C SER A 166 -14.32 3.64 11.88
N TYR A 167 -13.62 3.63 10.74
CA TYR A 167 -13.66 4.68 9.71
C TYR A 167 -14.43 4.28 8.44
N GLY A 168 -15.10 3.14 8.45
CA GLY A 168 -15.89 2.68 7.32
C GLY A 168 -15.09 1.99 6.21
N THR A 169 -13.80 1.71 6.44
CA THR A 169 -12.94 1.00 5.49
C THR A 169 -13.07 -0.51 5.66
N GLU A 170 -13.45 -1.21 4.60
CA GLU A 170 -13.59 -2.67 4.59
C GLU A 170 -12.24 -3.37 4.40
N THR A 171 -12.16 -4.64 4.78
CA THR A 171 -11.01 -5.50 4.49
C THR A 171 -11.18 -6.12 3.10
N ALA A 172 -10.23 -5.85 2.18
CA ALA A 172 -10.18 -6.47 0.86
C ALA A 172 -9.71 -7.93 0.94
N GLY A 173 -8.75 -8.19 1.81
CA GLY A 173 -8.23 -9.52 2.05
C GLY A 173 -6.99 -9.52 2.95
N VAL A 174 -6.51 -10.72 3.25
CA VAL A 174 -5.32 -10.99 4.04
C VAL A 174 -4.24 -11.58 3.16
N LEU A 175 -3.03 -11.05 3.24
CA LEU A 175 -1.83 -11.59 2.59
C LEU A 175 -0.90 -12.15 3.68
N PHE A 176 -0.72 -13.47 3.71
CA PHE A 176 0.30 -14.06 4.55
C PHE A 176 1.66 -13.94 3.90
N ASN A 177 2.62 -13.36 4.61
CA ASN A 177 3.97 -13.12 4.11
C ASN A 177 5.01 -13.81 4.99
N ARG A 178 6.13 -14.19 4.36
CA ARG A 178 7.25 -14.94 5.00
C ARG A 178 6.80 -16.27 5.58
N VAL A 179 5.98 -16.96 4.82
CA VAL A 179 5.52 -18.32 5.18
C VAL A 179 6.70 -19.29 5.06
N ARG A 180 6.93 -20.06 6.11
CA ARG A 180 7.97 -21.09 6.14
C ARG A 180 7.37 -22.46 5.80
N PRO A 181 8.20 -23.40 5.30
CA PRO A 181 7.72 -24.73 4.92
C PRO A 181 7.14 -25.58 6.07
N ASP A 182 7.50 -25.25 7.31
CA ASP A 182 7.05 -25.93 8.53
C ASP A 182 5.80 -25.29 9.15
N GLU A 183 5.28 -24.22 8.59
CA GLU A 183 4.08 -23.53 9.08
C GLU A 183 2.82 -24.13 8.45
N ASP A 184 1.84 -24.46 9.27
CA ASP A 184 0.51 -24.91 8.84
C ASP A 184 -0.33 -23.70 8.44
N VAL A 185 -0.08 -23.23 7.18
CA VAL A 185 -0.75 -22.05 6.64
C VAL A 185 -2.25 -22.29 6.45
N GLU A 186 -2.65 -23.51 6.16
CA GLU A 186 -4.07 -23.83 5.94
C GLU A 186 -4.88 -23.64 7.24
N ALA A 187 -4.40 -24.19 8.35
CA ALA A 187 -5.03 -23.98 9.67
C ALA A 187 -5.04 -22.49 10.08
N ILE A 188 -3.95 -21.75 9.79
CA ILE A 188 -3.86 -20.32 10.10
C ILE A 188 -4.80 -19.51 9.20
N SER A 189 -4.91 -19.85 7.91
CA SER A 189 -5.82 -19.21 6.96
C SER A 189 -7.29 -19.45 7.33
N GLU A 190 -7.64 -20.68 7.73
CA GLU A 190 -8.98 -20.98 8.23
C GLU A 190 -9.32 -20.19 9.51
N GLN A 191 -8.35 -20.05 10.40
CA GLN A 191 -8.52 -19.24 11.60
C GLN A 191 -8.67 -17.76 11.23
N ALA A 192 -7.85 -17.25 10.32
CA ALA A 192 -7.94 -15.88 9.84
C ALA A 192 -9.30 -15.58 9.17
N ALA A 193 -9.81 -16.50 8.35
CA ALA A 193 -11.10 -16.35 7.67
C ALA A 193 -12.29 -16.20 8.65
N ARG A 194 -12.17 -16.71 9.87
CA ARG A 194 -13.20 -16.54 10.91
C ARG A 194 -13.23 -15.15 11.54
N TYR A 195 -12.11 -14.45 11.53
CA TYR A 195 -11.93 -13.17 12.22
C TYR A 195 -11.81 -11.98 11.26
N PHE A 196 -11.20 -12.19 10.09
CA PHE A 196 -11.06 -11.14 9.09
C PHE A 196 -12.25 -11.15 8.12
N GLY A 197 -12.76 -9.96 7.81
CA GLY A 197 -13.90 -9.83 6.89
C GLY A 197 -13.58 -10.08 5.42
N GLY A 198 -12.29 -10.29 5.08
CA GLY A 198 -11.80 -10.57 3.72
C GLY A 198 -11.26 -12.00 3.58
N THR A 199 -11.07 -12.42 2.33
CA THR A 199 -10.48 -13.72 2.00
C THR A 199 -8.95 -13.69 2.14
N THR A 200 -8.31 -14.85 2.28
CA THR A 200 -6.86 -14.97 2.07
C THR A 200 -6.56 -14.76 0.58
N LEU A 201 -5.77 -13.74 0.27
CA LEU A 201 -5.37 -13.41 -1.11
C LEU A 201 -4.30 -14.38 -1.61
N ALA A 202 -3.28 -14.61 -0.82
CA ALA A 202 -2.22 -15.58 -1.07
C ALA A 202 -1.36 -15.82 0.18
N SER A 203 -0.52 -16.83 0.10
CA SER A 203 0.52 -17.15 1.08
C SER A 203 1.88 -17.06 0.43
N VAL A 204 2.61 -15.97 0.71
CA VAL A 204 3.91 -15.67 0.11
C VAL A 204 5.01 -16.37 0.91
N PRO A 205 5.76 -17.30 0.31
CA PRO A 205 6.83 -18.00 0.99
C PRO A 205 7.99 -17.06 1.38
N GLU A 206 8.71 -17.40 2.43
CA GLU A 206 9.97 -16.73 2.77
C GLU A 206 11.00 -17.01 1.66
N SER A 207 11.59 -15.95 1.09
CA SER A 207 12.53 -16.04 -0.02
C SER A 207 13.74 -15.14 0.16
N ASP A 208 14.91 -15.67 -0.17
CA ASP A 208 16.16 -14.91 -0.24
C ASP A 208 16.17 -13.92 -1.40
N ALA A 209 15.39 -14.17 -2.44
CA ALA A 209 15.25 -13.26 -3.57
C ALA A 209 14.66 -11.90 -3.15
N VAL A 210 13.77 -11.87 -2.15
CA VAL A 210 13.25 -10.62 -1.58
C VAL A 210 14.38 -9.78 -0.96
N ARG A 211 15.33 -10.41 -0.27
CA ARG A 211 16.48 -9.70 0.29
C ARG A 211 17.46 -9.24 -0.78
N ALA A 212 17.63 -10.03 -1.84
CA ALA A 212 18.47 -9.68 -2.98
C ALA A 212 17.89 -8.50 -3.76
N ALA A 213 16.60 -8.55 -4.08
CA ALA A 213 15.84 -7.47 -4.73
C ALA A 213 15.97 -6.13 -3.98
N ARG A 214 15.75 -6.15 -2.67
CA ARG A 214 15.93 -4.98 -1.82
C ARG A 214 17.34 -4.38 -1.88
N ARG A 215 18.38 -5.22 -1.91
CA ARG A 215 19.78 -4.74 -2.03
C ARG A 215 20.06 -4.14 -3.40
N ALA A 216 19.36 -4.61 -4.43
CA ALA A 216 19.47 -4.09 -5.78
C ALA A 216 18.66 -2.81 -6.02
N GLY A 217 17.81 -2.38 -5.06
CA GLY A 217 16.89 -1.26 -5.25
C GLY A 217 15.77 -1.58 -6.25
N GLU A 218 15.36 -2.85 -6.34
CA GLU A 218 14.36 -3.33 -7.28
C GLU A 218 13.23 -4.07 -6.54
N PRO A 219 11.98 -3.98 -7.02
CA PRO A 219 10.90 -4.84 -6.55
C PRO A 219 11.16 -6.32 -6.89
N LEU A 220 10.58 -7.23 -6.08
CA LEU A 220 10.77 -8.67 -6.25
C LEU A 220 10.43 -9.16 -7.67
N LEU A 221 9.30 -8.73 -8.23
CA LEU A 221 8.83 -9.19 -9.53
C LEU A 221 9.74 -8.74 -10.69
N ALA A 222 10.45 -7.62 -10.54
CA ALA A 222 11.45 -7.18 -11.48
C ALA A 222 12.77 -7.97 -11.33
N HIS A 223 13.20 -8.17 -10.07
CA HIS A 223 14.49 -8.80 -9.77
C HIS A 223 14.47 -10.32 -9.98
N ALA A 224 13.42 -10.99 -9.55
CA ALA A 224 13.28 -12.44 -9.57
C ALA A 224 11.86 -12.88 -9.98
N PRO A 225 11.45 -12.67 -11.24
CA PRO A 225 10.08 -12.91 -11.71
C PRO A 225 9.64 -14.37 -11.69
N ARG A 226 10.57 -15.32 -11.49
CA ARG A 226 10.31 -16.77 -11.42
C ARG A 226 10.45 -17.34 -10.01
N ASP A 227 10.62 -16.48 -9.01
CA ASP A 227 10.68 -16.93 -7.62
C ASP A 227 9.27 -17.32 -7.14
N PRO A 228 9.09 -18.38 -6.35
CA PRO A 228 7.78 -18.77 -5.82
C PRO A 228 7.05 -17.65 -5.05
N ALA A 229 7.80 -16.73 -4.44
CA ALA A 229 7.19 -15.56 -3.82
C ALA A 229 6.62 -14.58 -4.85
N ALA A 230 7.20 -14.48 -6.07
CA ALA A 230 6.63 -13.68 -7.15
C ALA A 230 5.33 -14.30 -7.67
N ASP A 231 5.28 -15.62 -7.85
CA ASP A 231 4.08 -16.34 -8.25
C ASP A 231 2.93 -16.11 -7.26
N ALA A 232 3.24 -16.13 -5.94
CA ALA A 232 2.25 -15.87 -4.90
C ALA A 232 1.71 -14.43 -4.94
N PHE A 233 2.48 -13.42 -5.36
CA PHE A 233 1.98 -12.07 -5.55
C PHE A 233 1.08 -11.94 -6.79
N HIS A 234 1.37 -12.68 -7.87
CA HIS A 234 0.45 -12.77 -9.01
C HIS A 234 -0.87 -13.46 -8.62
N GLU A 235 -0.81 -14.50 -7.78
CA GLU A 235 -2.00 -15.13 -7.19
C GLU A 235 -2.79 -14.11 -6.36
N ALA A 236 -2.12 -13.35 -5.47
CA ALA A 236 -2.76 -12.33 -4.66
C ALA A 236 -3.46 -11.27 -5.51
N ALA A 237 -2.82 -10.79 -6.57
CA ALA A 237 -3.41 -9.83 -7.51
C ALA A 237 -4.61 -10.41 -8.28
N SER A 238 -4.61 -11.73 -8.55
CA SER A 238 -5.72 -12.42 -9.20
C SER A 238 -6.92 -12.61 -8.26
N ASN A 239 -6.65 -12.81 -6.98
CA ASN A 239 -7.67 -13.01 -5.95
C ASN A 239 -8.20 -11.68 -5.37
N LEU A 240 -7.51 -10.57 -5.62
CA LEU A 240 -7.98 -9.24 -5.24
C LEU A 240 -9.07 -8.78 -6.21
N ASP A 241 -10.32 -8.76 -5.72
CA ASP A 241 -11.45 -8.22 -6.46
C ASP A 241 -11.35 -6.69 -6.50
N VAL A 242 -11.07 -6.11 -7.66
CA VAL A 242 -11.01 -4.65 -7.85
C VAL A 242 -12.40 -4.14 -8.22
N ARG A 243 -13.00 -3.35 -7.34
CA ARG A 243 -14.31 -2.74 -7.48
C ARG A 243 -14.14 -1.30 -7.95
N SER A 244 -14.29 -1.08 -9.22
CA SER A 244 -14.10 0.25 -9.79
C SER A 244 -15.26 1.19 -9.41
N GLY A 245 -14.96 2.32 -8.75
CA GLY A 245 -15.87 3.44 -8.52
C GLY A 245 -15.65 4.57 -9.53
N ASP A 246 -16.61 5.50 -9.66
CA ASP A 246 -16.40 6.73 -10.45
C ASP A 246 -15.29 7.57 -9.80
N ALA A 247 -14.28 7.99 -10.58
CA ALA A 247 -13.12 8.70 -10.06
C ALA A 247 -13.50 10.05 -9.44
N ALA A 248 -14.54 10.72 -9.94
CA ALA A 248 -15.02 11.97 -9.34
C ALA A 248 -15.64 11.71 -7.98
N ASP A 249 -16.48 10.68 -7.83
CA ASP A 249 -17.07 10.30 -6.55
C ASP A 249 -15.99 9.88 -5.54
N VAL A 250 -14.98 9.13 -6.00
CA VAL A 250 -13.83 8.71 -5.19
C VAL A 250 -13.01 9.92 -4.75
N ALA A 251 -12.68 10.84 -5.67
CA ALA A 251 -11.94 12.06 -5.36
C ALA A 251 -12.69 12.95 -4.37
N ASP A 252 -14.01 13.12 -4.52
CA ASP A 252 -14.83 13.91 -3.59
C ASP A 252 -14.92 13.26 -2.22
N ARG A 253 -14.96 11.92 -2.15
CA ARG A 253 -14.88 11.20 -0.89
C ARG A 253 -13.52 11.42 -0.21
N PHE A 254 -12.40 11.36 -0.93
CA PHE A 254 -11.08 11.63 -0.35
C PHE A 254 -10.99 13.05 0.20
N ARG A 255 -11.43 14.06 -0.57
CA ARG A 255 -11.44 15.47 -0.11
C ARG A 255 -12.33 15.69 1.10
N SER A 256 -13.45 14.96 1.20
CA SER A 256 -14.40 15.05 2.31
C SER A 256 -14.03 14.16 3.51
N ALA A 257 -13.04 13.31 3.40
CA ALA A 257 -12.63 12.41 4.46
C ALA A 257 -12.28 13.19 5.74
N VAL A 258 -12.92 12.81 6.83
CA VAL A 258 -12.64 13.41 8.15
C VAL A 258 -11.33 12.83 8.66
N VAL A 259 -10.32 13.68 8.68
CA VAL A 259 -9.01 13.31 9.24
C VAL A 259 -9.11 13.34 10.75
N PRO A 260 -8.89 12.22 11.47
CA PRO A 260 -8.97 12.21 12.91
C PRO A 260 -7.89 13.10 13.53
N ASP A 261 -8.26 13.90 14.53
CA ASP A 261 -7.31 14.74 15.28
C ASP A 261 -6.44 13.90 16.23
N ARG A 262 -6.92 12.72 16.62
CA ARG A 262 -6.20 11.71 17.42
C ARG A 262 -6.57 10.31 16.94
N PRO A 263 -5.62 9.38 16.96
CA PRO A 263 -5.88 7.97 16.64
C PRO A 263 -6.76 7.31 17.68
#